data_f14251bfeb543f1036485d782fe8b927
#
_entry.id   f14251bfeb543f1036485d782fe8b927
#
_cell.length_a   1.000
_cell.length_b   1.000
_cell.length_c   1.000
_cell.angle_alpha   90.00
_cell.angle_beta   90.00
_cell.angle_gamma   90.00
#
_symmetry.space_group_name_H-M   'P 1'
#
loop_
_entity.id
_entity.type
_entity.pdbx_description
1 polymer ?
#
loop_
_entity_poly.entity_id
_entity_poly.type
_entity_poly.pdbx_seq_one_letter_code
_entity_poly.pdbx_strand_id
1 'polypeptide(L)'
;SWYSQYAAGTYGVKADFTNSNFYFTGNQSSILSSTGAYVNVTVIGTSQFLPVDDARLYRGVNRTVEVRLVDNSLQPLREVPVTYSWDADGSNGLTSTDKNGIFRVNLTIGQDHPLGAFTLSYTYSGDMLHQSSEGHTDLWVVSRTYIDFQTSVSGPLMSGQDWYFTAQV
;
A
#
# COMPACT_ATOMS: atom_id res chain seq x y z
N SER A 1 0.04 22.97 20.70
CA SER A 1 0.20 21.67 20.04
C SER A 1 1.63 21.57 19.52
N TRP A 2 2.34 20.56 19.99
CA TRP A 2 3.68 20.24 19.50
C TRP A 2 3.51 19.30 18.31
N TYR A 3 3.83 19.78 17.11
CA TYR A 3 4.00 18.89 15.98
C TYR A 3 5.42 18.35 16.05
N SER A 4 5.60 17.05 16.25
CA SER A 4 6.93 16.48 16.26
C SER A 4 7.47 16.48 14.82
N GLN A 5 8.56 17.21 14.61
CA GLN A 5 9.35 17.14 13.37
C GLN A 5 10.31 15.94 13.39
N TYR A 6 10.16 15.05 14.38
CA TYR A 6 11.03 13.90 14.56
C TYR A 6 10.42 12.68 13.89
N ALA A 7 11.27 11.90 13.25
CA ALA A 7 10.90 10.57 12.76
C ALA A 7 10.42 9.67 13.91
N ALA A 8 9.69 8.60 13.62
CA ALA A 8 9.34 7.60 14.60
C ALA A 8 10.61 7.01 15.23
N GLY A 9 10.64 6.88 16.55
CA GLY A 9 11.83 6.41 17.26
C GLY A 9 11.82 6.72 18.74
N THR A 10 12.79 6.18 19.46
CA THR A 10 13.01 6.48 20.88
C THR A 10 14.17 7.46 21.04
N TYR A 11 13.90 8.57 21.71
CA TYR A 11 14.83 9.67 21.88
C TYR A 11 15.10 9.91 23.36
N GLY A 12 16.38 10.08 23.72
CA GLY A 12 16.77 10.56 25.03
C GLY A 12 16.60 12.07 25.10
N VAL A 13 15.71 12.56 25.95
CA VAL A 13 15.54 13.99 26.22
C VAL A 13 16.30 14.33 27.51
N LYS A 14 17.27 15.25 27.40
CA LYS A 14 18.03 15.76 28.53
C LYS A 14 17.49 17.15 28.91
N ALA A 15 17.09 17.30 30.17
CA ALA A 15 16.78 18.61 30.72
C ALA A 15 18.00 19.08 31.56
N ASP A 16 18.69 20.08 31.08
CA ASP A 16 19.74 20.75 31.82
C ASP A 16 19.19 21.97 32.56
N PHE A 17 19.22 21.95 33.87
CA PHE A 17 18.93 23.11 34.69
C PHE A 17 20.25 23.79 35.05
N THR A 18 20.54 24.90 34.38
CA THR A 18 21.60 25.82 34.82
C THR A 18 20.99 26.85 35.74
N ASN A 19 21.06 26.64 37.05
CA ASN A 19 20.56 27.61 37.98
C ASN A 19 21.69 28.54 38.43
N SER A 20 21.59 29.82 38.08
CA SER A 20 22.44 30.86 38.65
C SER A 20 21.82 31.56 39.89
N ASN A 21 20.60 31.17 40.32
CA ASN A 21 19.91 31.76 41.44
C ASN A 21 19.60 30.74 42.53
N PHE A 22 20.18 30.93 43.71
CA PHE A 22 20.05 30.10 44.91
C PHE A 22 18.66 30.01 45.56
N TYR A 23 17.60 30.38 44.90
CA TYR A 23 16.24 30.55 45.50
C TYR A 23 15.27 29.42 45.25
N PHE A 24 15.64 28.38 44.54
CA PHE A 24 14.76 27.20 44.36
C PHE A 24 15.22 26.03 45.23
N THR A 25 14.88 26.06 46.50
CA THR A 25 14.80 24.85 47.34
C THR A 25 13.43 24.21 47.17
N GLY A 26 12.99 23.97 45.93
CA GLY A 26 11.80 23.19 45.65
C GLY A 26 12.13 21.71 45.61
N ASN A 27 11.25 20.89 46.17
CA ASN A 27 11.33 19.44 46.19
C ASN A 27 12.04 18.88 44.94
N GLN A 28 13.24 18.45 45.12
CA GLN A 28 13.93 17.69 44.09
C GLN A 28 13.16 16.39 43.91
N SER A 29 12.42 16.28 42.81
CA SER A 29 12.07 14.96 42.37
C SER A 29 13.38 14.19 42.20
N SER A 30 13.44 12.94 42.64
CA SER A 30 14.60 12.04 42.57
C SER A 30 15.16 11.82 41.15
N ILE A 31 14.66 12.55 40.18
CA ILE A 31 14.98 12.51 38.75
C ILE A 31 16.08 13.51 38.38
N LEU A 32 16.35 14.52 39.23
CA LEU A 32 17.37 15.53 38.98
C LEU A 32 18.63 15.24 39.82
N SER A 33 19.41 14.27 39.41
CA SER A 33 20.79 14.19 39.88
C SER A 33 21.62 15.25 39.13
N SER A 34 22.67 15.75 39.77
CA SER A 34 23.60 16.76 39.24
C SER A 34 24.29 16.36 37.91
N THR A 35 23.97 15.20 37.37
CA THR A 35 24.51 14.66 36.11
C THR A 35 23.52 14.72 34.93
N GLY A 36 22.36 15.36 35.11
CA GLY A 36 21.32 15.45 34.06
C GLY A 36 20.50 14.16 33.98
N ALA A 37 19.20 14.28 34.21
CA ALA A 37 18.28 13.16 34.00
C ALA A 37 17.94 13.03 32.51
N TYR A 38 18.08 11.83 31.99
CA TYR A 38 17.58 11.50 30.66
C TYR A 38 16.21 10.85 30.81
N VAL A 39 15.25 11.32 30.03
CA VAL A 39 13.95 10.68 29.87
C VAL A 39 13.87 10.16 28.45
N ASN A 40 13.56 8.89 28.32
CA ASN A 40 13.29 8.32 27.01
C ASN A 40 11.86 8.68 26.58
N VAL A 41 11.74 9.35 25.45
CA VAL A 41 10.47 9.68 24.82
C VAL A 41 10.36 8.89 23.53
N THR A 42 9.30 8.10 23.39
CA THR A 42 9.03 7.39 22.16
C THR A 42 8.08 8.24 21.29
N VAL A 43 8.52 8.57 20.10
CA VAL A 43 7.72 9.21 19.06
C VAL A 43 7.14 8.11 18.19
N ILE A 44 5.83 7.98 18.17
CA ILE A 44 5.12 7.03 17.34
C ILE A 44 4.74 7.72 16.03
N GLY A 45 5.16 7.14 14.90
CA GLY A 45 4.80 7.58 13.57
C GLY A 45 3.46 7.00 13.11
N THR A 46 2.80 7.66 12.18
CA THR A 46 1.72 7.05 11.43
C THR A 46 2.27 6.28 10.25
N SER A 47 1.55 5.28 9.79
CA SER A 47 1.84 4.55 8.57
C SER A 47 0.75 4.81 7.53
N GLN A 48 1.09 4.69 6.26
CA GLN A 48 0.12 4.82 5.16
C GLN A 48 0.53 3.98 3.97
N PHE A 49 -0.47 3.44 3.29
CA PHE A 49 -0.28 2.82 1.98
C PHE A 49 -0.35 3.90 0.91
N LEU A 50 0.62 3.90 0.00
CA LEU A 50 0.55 4.78 -1.17
C LEU A 50 -0.42 4.19 -2.20
N PRO A 51 -1.21 5.04 -2.88
CA PRO A 51 -2.15 4.58 -3.87
C PRO A 51 -1.42 3.84 -5.00
N VAL A 52 -2.08 2.81 -5.50
CA VAL A 52 -1.65 2.04 -6.68
C VAL A 52 -2.49 2.53 -7.84
N ASP A 53 -1.87 2.67 -9.00
CA ASP A 53 -2.60 2.99 -10.22
C ASP A 53 -3.64 1.90 -10.54
N ASP A 54 -4.80 2.31 -11.08
CA ASP A 54 -5.87 1.44 -11.51
C ASP A 54 -5.32 0.30 -12.39
N ALA A 55 -5.38 -0.91 -11.88
CA ALA A 55 -4.90 -2.06 -12.62
C ALA A 55 -6.07 -2.77 -13.29
N ARG A 56 -6.00 -2.87 -14.61
CA ARG A 56 -6.88 -3.77 -15.37
C ARG A 56 -6.28 -5.17 -15.36
N LEU A 57 -7.07 -6.12 -14.92
CA LEU A 57 -6.76 -7.53 -14.89
C LEU A 57 -7.46 -8.23 -16.05
N TYR A 58 -6.73 -9.02 -16.82
CA TYR A 58 -7.34 -9.77 -17.93
C TYR A 58 -7.62 -11.21 -17.48
N ARG A 59 -8.78 -11.74 -17.85
CA ARG A 59 -9.09 -13.16 -17.67
C ARG A 59 -8.00 -14.05 -18.24
N GLY A 60 -7.68 -15.15 -17.55
CA GLY A 60 -6.66 -16.11 -17.93
C GLY A 60 -5.22 -15.62 -17.76
N VAL A 61 -5.00 -14.49 -17.11
CA VAL A 61 -3.65 -13.90 -16.91
C VAL A 61 -3.38 -13.66 -15.45
N ASN A 62 -2.28 -14.19 -14.95
CA ASN A 62 -1.81 -13.87 -13.60
C ASN A 62 -1.22 -12.46 -13.55
N ARG A 63 -1.49 -11.74 -12.47
CA ARG A 63 -0.98 -10.39 -12.26
C ARG A 63 -0.41 -10.24 -10.86
N THR A 64 0.73 -9.59 -10.77
CA THR A 64 1.28 -9.13 -9.49
C THR A 64 0.88 -7.68 -9.26
N VAL A 65 0.25 -7.42 -8.12
CA VAL A 65 -0.05 -6.07 -7.64
C VAL A 65 1.03 -5.68 -6.63
N GLU A 66 1.62 -4.52 -6.82
CA GLU A 66 2.65 -3.97 -5.95
C GLU A 66 2.08 -2.77 -5.20
N VAL A 67 2.21 -2.77 -3.87
CA VAL A 67 1.73 -1.69 -3.02
C VAL A 67 2.87 -1.26 -2.10
N ARG A 68 3.02 0.03 -1.89
CA ARG A 68 4.07 0.57 -1.04
C ARG A 68 3.50 1.06 0.29
N LEU A 69 4.14 0.66 1.39
CA LEU A 69 3.86 1.12 2.74
C LEU A 69 4.98 2.04 3.23
N VAL A 70 4.61 3.21 3.73
CA VAL A 70 5.55 4.23 4.20
C VAL A 70 5.08 4.83 5.53
N ASP A 71 6.00 5.49 6.23
CA ASP A 71 5.68 6.30 7.41
C ASP A 71 5.22 7.73 7.02
N ASN A 72 4.92 8.56 8.02
CA ASN A 72 4.53 9.95 7.83
C ASN A 72 5.63 10.85 7.25
N SER A 73 6.86 10.37 7.17
CA SER A 73 8.01 11.04 6.53
C SER A 73 8.30 10.47 5.14
N LEU A 74 7.39 9.63 4.61
CA LEU A 74 7.51 8.90 3.33
C LEU A 74 8.70 7.93 3.30
N GLN A 75 9.23 7.54 4.47
CA GLN A 75 10.24 6.51 4.55
C GLN A 75 9.61 5.12 4.44
N PRO A 76 10.23 4.18 3.72
CA PRO A 76 9.68 2.85 3.53
C PRO A 76 9.67 2.06 4.85
N LEU A 77 8.54 1.46 5.19
CA LEU A 77 8.46 0.47 6.26
C LEU A 77 8.90 -0.88 5.70
N ARG A 78 10.04 -1.35 6.20
CA ARG A 78 10.78 -2.48 5.63
C ARG A 78 10.53 -3.76 6.41
N GLU A 79 10.40 -4.87 5.71
CA GLU A 79 10.31 -6.22 6.29
C GLU A 79 9.18 -6.36 7.33
N VAL A 80 8.13 -5.55 7.18
CA VAL A 80 6.98 -5.61 8.07
C VAL A 80 5.88 -6.48 7.45
N PRO A 81 5.14 -7.25 8.28
CA PRO A 81 4.07 -8.10 7.82
C PRO A 81 2.86 -7.27 7.38
N VAL A 82 2.25 -7.65 6.27
CA VAL A 82 1.02 -7.07 5.73
C VAL A 82 0.06 -8.20 5.43
N THR A 83 -1.14 -8.15 5.97
CA THR A 83 -2.24 -9.04 5.60
C THR A 83 -3.00 -8.45 4.42
N TYR A 84 -3.51 -9.32 3.55
CA TYR A 84 -4.35 -8.90 2.44
C TYR A 84 -5.55 -9.84 2.29
N SER A 85 -6.60 -9.31 1.67
CA SER A 85 -7.76 -10.09 1.23
C SER A 85 -8.26 -9.55 -0.11
N TRP A 86 -8.65 -10.46 -1.00
CA TRP A 86 -9.25 -10.13 -2.28
C TRP A 86 -10.67 -10.67 -2.37
N ASP A 87 -11.63 -9.78 -2.63
CA ASP A 87 -13.06 -10.11 -2.59
C ASP A 87 -13.54 -10.90 -3.80
N ALA A 88 -12.78 -10.92 -4.89
CA ALA A 88 -13.16 -11.60 -6.12
C ALA A 88 -13.27 -13.13 -5.99
N ASP A 89 -12.40 -13.73 -5.17
CA ASP A 89 -12.35 -15.18 -4.93
C ASP A 89 -12.30 -15.54 -3.45
N GLY A 90 -12.32 -14.53 -2.56
CA GLY A 90 -12.22 -14.71 -1.12
C GLY A 90 -10.80 -15.07 -0.64
N SER A 91 -9.80 -14.99 -1.51
CA SER A 91 -8.42 -15.28 -1.13
C SER A 91 -7.91 -14.26 -0.13
N ASN A 92 -7.11 -14.74 0.80
CA ASN A 92 -6.43 -13.92 1.80
C ASN A 92 -5.03 -14.49 2.08
N GLY A 93 -4.17 -13.66 2.65
CA GLY A 93 -2.83 -14.11 2.97
C GLY A 93 -2.03 -13.09 3.75
N LEU A 94 -0.80 -13.52 4.07
CA LEU A 94 0.20 -12.72 4.72
C LEU A 94 1.39 -12.58 3.78
N THR A 95 1.90 -11.39 3.63
CA THR A 95 3.12 -11.07 2.89
C THR A 95 3.96 -10.12 3.73
N SER A 96 5.14 -9.74 3.25
CA SER A 96 5.99 -8.76 3.92
C SER A 96 6.48 -7.72 2.92
N THR A 97 6.71 -6.52 3.40
CA THR A 97 7.35 -5.48 2.60
C THR A 97 8.83 -5.79 2.37
N ASP A 98 9.35 -5.39 1.23
CA ASP A 98 10.78 -5.47 0.93
C ASP A 98 11.55 -4.25 1.48
N LYS A 99 12.86 -4.15 1.14
CA LYS A 99 13.73 -3.03 1.53
C LYS A 99 13.26 -1.65 1.05
N ASN A 100 12.35 -1.60 0.09
CA ASN A 100 11.77 -0.36 -0.45
C ASN A 100 10.36 -0.10 0.11
N GLY A 101 9.90 -0.93 1.07
CA GLY A 101 8.57 -0.86 1.64
C GLY A 101 7.48 -1.40 0.70
N ILE A 102 7.84 -2.19 -0.32
CA ILE A 102 6.89 -2.73 -1.31
C ILE A 102 6.54 -4.17 -0.93
N PHE A 103 5.26 -4.46 -0.82
CA PHE A 103 4.76 -5.83 -0.79
C PHE A 103 4.07 -6.19 -2.11
N ARG A 104 4.01 -7.49 -2.39
CA ARG A 104 3.49 -8.02 -3.64
C ARG A 104 2.41 -9.05 -3.38
N VAL A 105 1.31 -8.92 -4.12
CA VAL A 105 0.22 -9.89 -4.13
C VAL A 105 0.09 -10.46 -5.54
N ASN A 106 0.20 -11.78 -5.66
CA ASN A 106 0.01 -12.48 -6.93
C ASN A 106 -1.45 -12.91 -7.05
N LEU A 107 -2.15 -12.32 -8.00
CA LEU A 107 -3.55 -12.62 -8.29
C LEU A 107 -3.64 -13.55 -9.50
N THR A 108 -4.40 -14.63 -9.36
CA THR A 108 -4.68 -15.58 -10.43
C THR A 108 -6.10 -15.34 -10.94
N ILE A 109 -6.22 -14.88 -12.19
CA ILE A 109 -7.52 -14.60 -12.81
C ILE A 109 -7.87 -15.77 -13.73
N GLY A 110 -8.82 -16.59 -13.31
CA GLY A 110 -9.33 -17.70 -14.16
C GLY A 110 -9.98 -17.18 -15.45
N GLN A 111 -10.13 -18.04 -16.46
CA GLN A 111 -10.80 -17.68 -17.71
C GLN A 111 -12.29 -17.41 -17.49
N ASP A 112 -12.90 -18.08 -16.52
CA ASP A 112 -14.34 -17.95 -16.21
C ASP A 112 -14.61 -16.94 -15.07
N HIS A 113 -13.57 -16.21 -14.64
CA HIS A 113 -13.70 -15.23 -13.57
C HIS A 113 -14.74 -14.16 -13.94
N PRO A 114 -15.63 -13.72 -13.02
CA PRO A 114 -16.58 -12.65 -13.29
C PRO A 114 -15.88 -11.37 -13.78
N LEU A 115 -16.54 -10.65 -14.68
CA LEU A 115 -16.09 -9.30 -15.09
C LEU A 115 -16.62 -8.27 -14.09
N GLY A 116 -15.83 -7.25 -13.81
CA GLY A 116 -16.26 -6.16 -12.95
C GLY A 116 -15.13 -5.58 -12.09
N ALA A 117 -15.51 -4.73 -11.16
CA ALA A 117 -14.62 -4.17 -10.16
C ALA A 117 -14.58 -5.09 -8.94
N PHE A 118 -13.36 -5.32 -8.44
CA PHE A 118 -13.09 -6.10 -7.24
C PHE A 118 -12.07 -5.36 -6.39
N THR A 119 -12.19 -5.52 -5.07
CA THR A 119 -11.35 -4.79 -4.13
C THR A 119 -10.28 -5.69 -3.53
N LEU A 120 -9.03 -5.28 -3.63
CA LEU A 120 -7.91 -5.83 -2.88
C LEU A 120 -7.69 -4.96 -1.65
N SER A 121 -8.04 -5.48 -0.47
CA SER A 121 -7.82 -4.83 0.82
C SER A 121 -6.53 -5.31 1.45
N TYR A 122 -5.85 -4.44 2.19
CA TYR A 122 -4.62 -4.77 2.90
C TYR A 122 -4.50 -4.00 4.20
N THR A 123 -3.88 -4.64 5.19
CA THR A 123 -3.77 -4.11 6.56
C THR A 123 -2.36 -4.34 7.10
N TYR A 124 -1.83 -3.31 7.70
CA TYR A 124 -0.65 -3.34 8.55
C TYR A 124 -1.07 -3.12 9.99
N SER A 125 -0.75 -4.06 10.88
CA SER A 125 -1.20 -4.02 12.30
C SER A 125 -0.45 -3.00 13.16
N GLY A 126 0.58 -2.37 12.62
CA GLY A 126 1.46 -1.49 13.38
C GLY A 126 2.58 -2.25 14.10
N ASP A 127 3.48 -1.50 14.70
CA ASP A 127 4.56 -1.97 15.56
C ASP A 127 4.77 -1.01 16.75
N MET A 128 5.88 -1.16 17.47
CA MET A 128 6.20 -0.31 18.64
C MET A 128 6.41 1.16 18.27
N LEU A 129 6.72 1.46 17.01
CA LEU A 129 7.09 2.80 16.53
C LEU A 129 6.07 3.36 15.52
N HIS A 130 5.19 2.51 14.96
CA HIS A 130 4.24 2.92 13.92
C HIS A 130 2.83 2.45 14.26
N GLN A 131 1.86 3.32 14.02
CA GLN A 131 0.44 2.97 14.14
C GLN A 131 0.04 2.02 13.01
N SER A 132 -1.04 1.27 13.24
CA SER A 132 -1.69 0.46 12.21
C SER A 132 -2.24 1.31 11.08
N SER A 133 -2.34 0.72 9.89
CA SER A 133 -2.99 1.33 8.73
C SER A 133 -3.70 0.29 7.88
N GLU A 134 -4.72 0.76 7.17
CA GLU A 134 -5.50 -0.01 6.23
C GLU A 134 -5.53 0.70 4.88
N GLY A 135 -5.67 -0.06 3.82
CA GLY A 135 -5.79 0.45 2.47
C GLY A 135 -6.48 -0.53 1.55
N HIS A 136 -6.85 -0.07 0.39
CA HIS A 136 -7.46 -0.89 -0.64
C HIS A 136 -7.09 -0.37 -2.04
N THR A 137 -7.25 -1.25 -3.02
CA THR A 137 -7.10 -0.94 -4.45
C THR A 137 -8.22 -1.60 -5.21
N ASP A 138 -8.94 -0.83 -6.02
CA ASP A 138 -9.96 -1.35 -6.90
C ASP A 138 -9.33 -1.83 -8.21
N LEU A 139 -9.60 -3.09 -8.53
CA LEU A 139 -9.04 -3.79 -9.68
C LEU A 139 -10.18 -4.17 -10.63
N TRP A 140 -10.02 -3.86 -11.92
CA TRP A 140 -11.03 -4.17 -12.93
C TRP A 140 -10.68 -5.45 -13.67
N VAL A 141 -11.48 -6.50 -13.50
CA VAL A 141 -11.37 -7.71 -14.31
C VAL A 141 -12.10 -7.50 -15.63
N VAL A 142 -11.35 -7.58 -16.73
CA VAL A 142 -11.84 -7.36 -18.09
C VAL A 142 -11.54 -8.56 -18.99
N SER A 143 -12.32 -8.73 -20.03
CA SER A 143 -12.08 -9.70 -21.09
C SER A 143 -11.40 -9.03 -22.29
N ARG A 144 -10.58 -9.80 -22.99
CA ARG A 144 -10.13 -9.40 -24.34
C ARG A 144 -11.18 -9.82 -25.34
N THR A 145 -11.66 -8.89 -26.13
CA THR A 145 -12.55 -9.17 -27.25
C THR A 145 -11.73 -9.13 -28.53
N TYR A 146 -11.81 -10.17 -29.32
CA TYR A 146 -11.24 -10.24 -30.66
C TYR A 146 -12.39 -10.19 -31.66
N ILE A 147 -12.27 -9.35 -32.66
CA ILE A 147 -13.16 -9.34 -33.80
C ILE A 147 -12.42 -10.12 -34.90
N ASP A 148 -12.91 -11.31 -35.23
CA ASP A 148 -12.37 -12.09 -36.33
C ASP A 148 -13.23 -11.80 -37.58
N PHE A 149 -12.57 -11.20 -38.58
CA PHE A 149 -13.18 -10.98 -39.87
C PHE A 149 -12.92 -12.19 -40.77
N GLN A 150 -13.89 -13.08 -40.84
CA GLN A 150 -13.83 -14.16 -41.82
C GLN A 150 -14.35 -13.64 -43.16
N THR A 151 -13.44 -13.30 -44.06
CA THR A 151 -13.78 -12.95 -45.43
C THR A 151 -13.55 -14.18 -46.31
N SER A 152 -14.62 -14.77 -46.79
CA SER A 152 -14.56 -15.77 -47.84
C SER A 152 -14.87 -15.15 -49.22
N VAL A 153 -14.13 -14.12 -49.59
CA VAL A 153 -14.27 -13.54 -50.93
C VAL A 153 -13.35 -14.32 -51.87
N SER A 154 -13.91 -15.27 -52.60
CA SER A 154 -13.22 -15.96 -53.68
C SER A 154 -13.66 -15.33 -55.03
N GLY A 155 -12.83 -14.46 -55.57
CA GLY A 155 -13.02 -13.90 -56.91
C GLY A 155 -12.87 -12.36 -56.96
N PRO A 156 -12.77 -11.79 -58.18
CA PRO A 156 -12.66 -10.35 -58.34
C PRO A 156 -13.97 -9.66 -57.97
N LEU A 157 -13.86 -8.59 -57.19
CA LEU A 157 -14.98 -7.72 -56.83
C LEU A 157 -15.49 -6.98 -58.09
N MET A 158 -16.76 -7.10 -58.40
CA MET A 158 -17.38 -6.36 -59.53
C MET A 158 -18.07 -5.09 -59.04
N SER A 159 -17.93 -4.03 -59.79
CA SER A 159 -18.61 -2.76 -59.53
C SER A 159 -20.13 -2.94 -59.54
N GLY A 160 -20.81 -2.48 -58.46
CA GLY A 160 -22.28 -2.56 -58.34
C GLY A 160 -22.83 -3.78 -57.64
N GLN A 161 -21.96 -4.62 -57.03
CA GLN A 161 -22.39 -5.70 -56.14
C GLN A 161 -22.37 -5.25 -54.68
N ASP A 162 -23.40 -5.63 -53.93
CA ASP A 162 -23.44 -5.45 -52.48
C ASP A 162 -22.57 -6.51 -51.79
N TRP A 163 -21.75 -6.06 -50.81
CA TRP A 163 -20.87 -6.93 -50.05
C TRP A 163 -21.32 -6.95 -48.60
N TYR A 164 -21.42 -8.14 -48.05
CA TYR A 164 -21.80 -8.34 -46.66
C TYR A 164 -20.58 -8.88 -45.88
N PHE A 165 -20.27 -8.25 -44.77
CA PHE A 165 -19.27 -8.72 -43.83
C PHE A 165 -19.97 -9.26 -42.61
N THR A 166 -19.64 -10.47 -42.19
CA THR A 166 -20.08 -11.02 -40.92
C THR A 166 -18.90 -10.97 -39.96
N ALA A 167 -19.06 -10.27 -38.85
CA ALA A 167 -18.09 -10.26 -37.76
C ALA A 167 -18.65 -11.10 -36.61
N GLN A 168 -17.85 -12.02 -36.08
CA GLN A 168 -18.16 -12.76 -34.88
C GLN A 168 -17.36 -12.14 -33.72
N VAL A 169 -18.08 -11.80 -32.63
CA VAL A 169 -17.50 -11.23 -31.40
C VAL A 169 -17.47 -12.28 -30.33
#